data_ac57f5f30e76920b85dc39d571a7eeb7
#
_entry.id   ac57f5f30e76920b85dc39d571a7eeb7
#
_cell.length_a   1.000
_cell.length_b   1.000
_cell.length_c   1.000
_cell.angle_alpha   90.00
_cell.angle_beta   90.00
_cell.angle_gamma   90.00
#
_symmetry.space_group_name_H-M   'P 1'
#
loop_
_entity.id
_entity.type
_entity.pdbx_description
1 polymer ?
#
loop_
_entity_poly.entity_id
_entity_poly.type
_entity_poly.pdbx_seq_one_letter_code
_entity_poly.pdbx_strand_id
1 'polypeptide(L)'
;MLKVEPIPAFQDNYIWAIHDGHCAAVVDPGEAAPVEAFLAREGLTLGAIVITHHHGDHQGGVAGLLAAHPTAPDGAPLPVIGPAGERIGARTVAVREGDTVDVAHPSLQLKVLDVPGHTAGHVAYVADLPGAGPSVFCGDTLFASGCGRLFEGSPAQMLSSLDKLAALPCATRVYCAHEYTRSNVRFARAVEPHNAELAAWEARVDALRAVGTPTVPTTIGQEREVNPFLRSRVPAVREAVAAHAGGVAGNDAAAFGALRGWKDNFR
;
A
#
# COMPACT_ATOMS: atom_id res chain seq x y z
N MET A 1 17.46 9.47 12.45
CA MET A 1 17.09 8.26 11.67
C MET A 1 15.59 8.26 11.52
N LEU A 2 15.09 7.95 10.33
CA LEU A 2 13.65 7.89 10.09
C LEU A 2 13.06 6.57 10.60
N LYS A 3 11.87 6.66 11.18
CA LYS A 3 11.03 5.53 11.55
C LYS A 3 9.76 5.56 10.73
N VAL A 4 9.15 4.40 10.53
CA VAL A 4 7.82 4.28 9.92
C VAL A 4 6.93 3.50 10.88
N GLU A 5 5.86 4.12 11.31
CA GLU A 5 4.95 3.55 12.30
C GLU A 5 3.50 3.53 11.79
N PRO A 6 2.74 2.45 12.04
CA PRO A 6 1.33 2.40 11.70
C PRO A 6 0.47 3.18 12.68
N ILE A 7 -0.43 3.99 12.17
CA ILE A 7 -1.52 4.59 12.92
C ILE A 7 -2.79 3.84 12.50
N PRO A 8 -3.37 3.01 13.37
CA PRO A 8 -4.64 2.33 13.06
C PRO A 8 -5.77 3.34 12.89
N ALA A 9 -6.55 3.17 11.84
CA ALA A 9 -7.73 3.99 11.53
C ALA A 9 -8.87 3.09 11.04
N PHE A 10 -10.10 3.53 11.15
CA PHE A 10 -11.30 2.75 10.81
C PHE A 10 -11.27 1.34 11.45
N GLN A 11 -11.56 0.29 10.66
CA GLN A 11 -11.57 -1.10 11.13
C GLN A 11 -10.26 -1.83 10.81
N ASP A 12 -9.62 -1.51 9.69
CA ASP A 12 -8.48 -2.25 9.17
C ASP A 12 -7.47 -1.39 8.39
N ASN A 13 -7.66 -0.05 8.35
CA ASN A 13 -6.73 0.86 7.70
C ASN A 13 -5.48 1.13 8.57
N TYR A 14 -4.37 1.34 7.89
CA TYR A 14 -3.16 1.92 8.45
C TYR A 14 -2.82 3.22 7.74
N ILE A 15 -2.78 4.31 8.49
CA ILE A 15 -2.11 5.56 8.10
C ILE A 15 -0.64 5.37 8.46
N TRP A 16 0.28 5.61 7.54
CA TRP A 16 1.70 5.46 7.83
C TRP A 16 2.34 6.77 8.22
N ALA A 17 2.89 6.84 9.44
CA ALA A 17 3.69 7.98 9.89
C ALA A 17 5.17 7.73 9.62
N ILE A 18 5.80 8.60 8.83
CA ILE A 18 7.25 8.64 8.60
C ILE A 18 7.78 9.79 9.43
N HIS A 19 8.61 9.53 10.44
CA HIS A 19 9.06 10.58 11.36
C HIS A 19 10.52 10.45 11.79
N ASP A 20 11.13 11.56 12.19
CA ASP A 20 12.51 11.66 12.67
C ASP A 20 12.61 11.81 14.20
N GLY A 21 11.49 11.84 14.91
CA GLY A 21 11.37 12.10 16.33
C GLY A 21 11.01 13.56 16.66
N HIS A 22 10.87 14.41 15.65
CA HIS A 22 10.45 15.82 15.79
C HIS A 22 9.30 16.15 14.84
N CYS A 23 9.41 15.74 13.58
CA CYS A 23 8.42 15.98 12.54
C CYS A 23 7.96 14.68 11.91
N ALA A 24 6.70 14.64 11.45
CA ALA A 24 6.12 13.51 10.75
C ALA A 24 5.52 13.92 9.41
N ALA A 25 5.71 13.07 8.39
CA ALA A 25 4.87 13.03 7.21
C ALA A 25 3.90 11.85 7.34
N VAL A 26 2.63 12.04 7.01
CA VAL A 26 1.62 10.99 7.08
C VAL A 26 1.15 10.58 5.69
N VAL A 27 1.04 9.28 5.45
CA VAL A 27 0.59 8.72 4.19
C VAL A 27 -0.82 8.18 4.37
N ASP A 28 -1.72 8.59 3.47
CA ASP A 28 -3.13 8.21 3.40
C ASP A 28 -3.91 8.44 4.70
N PRO A 29 -3.97 9.67 5.23
CA PRO A 29 -4.72 9.95 6.44
C PRO A 29 -6.23 10.00 6.16
N GLY A 30 -6.89 8.83 6.18
CA GLY A 30 -8.34 8.71 6.00
C GLY A 30 -9.14 9.36 7.12
N GLU A 31 -8.57 9.43 8.33
CA GLU A 31 -9.14 10.09 9.51
C GLU A 31 -8.10 11.04 10.14
N ALA A 32 -8.54 12.23 10.58
CA ALA A 32 -7.67 13.18 11.26
C ALA A 32 -7.41 12.80 12.72
N ALA A 33 -8.43 12.36 13.45
CA ALA A 33 -8.33 12.12 14.89
C ALA A 33 -7.25 11.10 15.30
N PRO A 34 -7.06 9.93 14.63
CA PRO A 34 -5.96 9.04 14.95
C PRO A 34 -4.58 9.65 14.73
N VAL A 35 -4.43 10.50 13.68
CA VAL A 35 -3.18 11.22 13.41
C VAL A 35 -2.88 12.22 14.51
N GLU A 36 -3.86 13.03 14.91
CA GLU A 36 -3.72 13.99 16.02
C GLU A 36 -3.31 13.31 17.33
N ALA A 37 -3.95 12.19 17.66
CA ALA A 37 -3.63 11.41 18.85
C ALA A 37 -2.19 10.87 18.79
N PHE A 38 -1.74 10.41 17.62
CA PHE A 38 -0.38 9.93 17.41
C PHE A 38 0.64 11.05 17.55
N LEU A 39 0.42 12.20 16.88
CA LEU A 39 1.32 13.35 16.94
C LEU A 39 1.48 13.85 18.38
N ALA A 40 0.37 13.97 19.13
CA ALA A 40 0.38 14.40 20.52
C ALA A 40 1.11 13.40 21.43
N ARG A 41 0.89 12.10 21.26
CA ARG A 41 1.53 11.04 22.05
C ARG A 41 3.04 11.01 21.85
N GLU A 42 3.49 11.16 20.59
CA GLU A 42 4.92 11.09 20.23
C GLU A 42 5.62 12.45 20.32
N GLY A 43 4.89 13.54 20.58
CA GLY A 43 5.43 14.91 20.62
C GLY A 43 5.94 15.40 19.26
N LEU A 44 5.25 15.04 18.18
CA LEU A 44 5.66 15.34 16.80
C LEU A 44 4.86 16.50 16.22
N THR A 45 5.47 17.22 15.27
CA THR A 45 4.81 18.24 14.46
C THR A 45 4.53 17.67 13.06
N LEU A 46 3.33 17.91 12.52
CA LEU A 46 2.99 17.50 11.16
C LEU A 46 3.73 18.36 10.14
N GLY A 47 4.47 17.71 9.24
CA GLY A 47 5.29 18.38 8.23
C GLY A 47 4.84 18.17 6.79
N ALA A 48 4.09 17.08 6.51
CA ALA A 48 3.53 16.81 5.19
C ALA A 48 2.39 15.80 5.25
N ILE A 49 1.50 15.86 4.25
CA ILE A 49 0.49 14.85 3.96
C ILE A 49 0.77 14.27 2.57
N VAL A 50 0.77 12.95 2.45
CA VAL A 50 1.05 12.23 1.20
C VAL A 50 -0.15 11.32 0.90
N ILE A 51 -0.69 11.39 -0.31
CA ILE A 51 -1.89 10.65 -0.72
C ILE A 51 -1.56 9.77 -1.91
N THR A 52 -1.95 8.50 -1.86
CA THR A 52 -1.75 7.54 -2.95
C THR A 52 -2.87 7.59 -3.99
N HIS A 53 -4.12 7.76 -3.57
CA HIS A 53 -5.30 7.81 -4.44
C HIS A 53 -6.50 8.51 -3.76
N HIS A 54 -7.62 8.66 -4.47
CA HIS A 54 -8.71 9.56 -4.08
C HIS A 54 -9.79 8.96 -3.17
N HIS A 55 -9.72 7.70 -2.78
CA HIS A 55 -10.77 7.11 -1.92
C HIS A 55 -10.85 7.82 -0.56
N GLY A 56 -12.07 7.85 0.00
CA GLY A 56 -12.36 8.62 1.20
C GLY A 56 -11.57 8.15 2.43
N ASP A 57 -11.32 6.86 2.54
CA ASP A 57 -10.55 6.25 3.62
C ASP A 57 -9.02 6.47 3.51
N HIS A 58 -8.55 7.17 2.45
CA HIS A 58 -7.16 7.61 2.28
C HIS A 58 -6.99 9.12 2.37
N GLN A 59 -8.01 9.92 2.03
CA GLN A 59 -7.91 11.38 2.07
C GLN A 59 -8.92 12.07 3.00
N GLY A 60 -9.83 11.35 3.62
CA GLY A 60 -10.93 11.93 4.39
C GLY A 60 -10.49 12.80 5.58
N GLY A 61 -9.32 12.52 6.16
CA GLY A 61 -8.74 13.29 7.26
C GLY A 61 -8.03 14.58 6.85
N VAL A 62 -7.71 14.76 5.55
CA VAL A 62 -6.89 15.88 5.06
C VAL A 62 -7.45 17.25 5.49
N ALA A 63 -8.75 17.48 5.31
CA ALA A 63 -9.36 18.77 5.67
C ALA A 63 -9.25 19.08 7.17
N GLY A 64 -9.46 18.05 8.01
CA GLY A 64 -9.31 18.19 9.47
C GLY A 64 -7.87 18.48 9.88
N LEU A 65 -6.90 17.76 9.29
CA LEU A 65 -5.48 17.99 9.55
C LEU A 65 -5.02 19.41 9.11
N LEU A 66 -5.47 19.88 7.95
CA LEU A 66 -5.15 21.24 7.49
C LEU A 66 -5.77 22.33 8.37
N ALA A 67 -6.96 22.09 8.95
CA ALA A 67 -7.58 23.03 9.89
C ALA A 67 -6.80 23.11 11.21
N ALA A 68 -6.25 22.00 11.69
CA ALA A 68 -5.43 21.94 12.92
C ALA A 68 -3.97 22.37 12.68
N HIS A 69 -3.41 22.02 11.53
CA HIS A 69 -2.01 22.26 11.13
C HIS A 69 -1.94 22.98 9.79
N PRO A 70 -2.26 24.29 9.70
CA PRO A 70 -2.25 25.01 8.43
C PRO A 70 -0.85 25.21 7.85
N THR A 71 0.19 25.08 8.68
CA THR A 71 1.60 25.32 8.30
C THR A 71 2.50 24.16 8.72
N ALA A 72 3.53 23.93 7.92
CA ALA A 72 4.66 23.07 8.27
C ALA A 72 5.56 23.73 9.32
N PRO A 73 6.54 23.01 9.92
CA PRO A 73 7.42 23.54 10.96
C PRO A 73 8.22 24.79 10.59
N ASP A 74 8.49 25.02 9.32
CA ASP A 74 9.17 26.21 8.79
C ASP A 74 8.24 27.42 8.56
N GLY A 75 6.95 27.28 8.86
CA GLY A 75 5.93 28.32 8.66
C GLY A 75 5.34 28.37 7.23
N ALA A 76 5.82 27.57 6.30
CA ALA A 76 5.19 27.43 4.99
C ALA A 76 3.83 26.71 5.08
N PRO A 77 2.92 26.90 4.12
CA PRO A 77 1.69 26.10 4.06
C PRO A 77 1.98 24.60 4.10
N LEU A 78 1.23 23.83 4.90
CA LEU A 78 1.42 22.38 5.00
C LEU A 78 1.26 21.72 3.62
N PRO A 79 2.27 21.01 3.09
CA PRO A 79 2.16 20.40 1.78
C PRO A 79 1.23 19.18 1.81
N VAL A 80 0.34 19.12 0.81
CA VAL A 80 -0.48 17.96 0.49
C VAL A 80 -0.03 17.45 -0.88
N ILE A 81 0.69 16.34 -0.86
CA ILE A 81 1.30 15.69 -2.03
C ILE A 81 0.34 14.60 -2.50
N GLY A 82 0.01 14.57 -3.78
CA GLY A 82 -0.88 13.54 -4.30
C GLY A 82 -0.87 13.45 -5.83
N PRO A 83 -1.37 12.34 -6.41
CA PRO A 83 -1.35 12.09 -7.85
C PRO A 83 -2.11 13.14 -8.64
N ALA A 84 -1.51 13.61 -9.75
CA ALA A 84 -2.12 14.58 -10.64
C ALA A 84 -3.39 14.05 -11.33
N GLY A 85 -3.46 12.74 -11.53
CA GLY A 85 -4.60 12.05 -12.17
C GLY A 85 -5.79 11.79 -11.26
N GLU A 86 -5.69 12.11 -9.96
CA GLU A 86 -6.71 11.83 -8.97
C GLU A 86 -7.40 13.10 -8.46
N ARG A 87 -8.62 12.95 -7.93
CA ARG A 87 -9.38 14.05 -7.28
C ARG A 87 -9.00 14.17 -5.81
N ILE A 88 -7.83 14.73 -5.54
CA ILE A 88 -7.37 14.97 -4.18
C ILE A 88 -7.76 16.38 -3.75
N GLY A 89 -8.56 16.45 -2.68
CA GLY A 89 -8.94 17.74 -2.07
C GLY A 89 -7.72 18.43 -1.46
N ALA A 90 -7.64 19.77 -1.62
CA ALA A 90 -6.58 20.60 -1.05
C ALA A 90 -5.14 20.21 -1.45
N ARG A 91 -4.95 19.39 -2.51
CA ARG A 91 -3.62 19.05 -3.02
C ARG A 91 -2.85 20.30 -3.43
N THR A 92 -1.64 20.47 -2.85
CA THR A 92 -0.73 21.58 -3.17
C THR A 92 0.41 21.14 -4.10
N VAL A 93 0.80 19.85 -4.05
CA VAL A 93 1.85 19.28 -4.89
C VAL A 93 1.27 18.12 -5.71
N ALA A 94 1.17 18.32 -7.02
CA ALA A 94 0.69 17.30 -7.96
C ALA A 94 1.87 16.48 -8.48
N VAL A 95 1.77 15.14 -8.43
CA VAL A 95 2.84 14.22 -8.83
C VAL A 95 2.39 13.25 -9.93
N ARG A 96 3.36 12.71 -10.70
CA ARG A 96 3.19 11.75 -11.79
C ARG A 96 4.34 10.74 -11.82
N GLU A 97 4.20 9.73 -12.67
CA GLU A 97 5.26 8.75 -12.95
C GLU A 97 6.62 9.40 -13.13
N GLY A 98 7.61 8.92 -12.39
CA GLY A 98 9.00 9.32 -12.49
C GLY A 98 9.37 10.58 -11.72
N ASP A 99 8.39 11.32 -11.20
CA ASP A 99 8.66 12.48 -10.34
C ASP A 99 9.42 12.05 -9.08
N THR A 100 10.19 13.01 -8.56
CA THR A 100 10.82 12.91 -7.24
C THR A 100 10.39 14.11 -6.44
N VAL A 101 9.86 13.87 -5.24
CA VAL A 101 9.37 14.93 -4.34
C VAL A 101 10.26 14.99 -3.11
N ASP A 102 10.77 16.15 -2.82
CA ASP A 102 11.47 16.43 -1.56
C ASP A 102 10.45 16.86 -0.50
N VAL A 103 10.38 16.13 0.59
CA VAL A 103 9.64 16.49 1.80
C VAL A 103 10.65 17.11 2.76
N ALA A 104 10.40 18.33 3.22
CA ALA A 104 11.33 19.06 4.08
C ALA A 104 11.26 18.59 5.55
N HIS A 105 10.07 18.23 6.02
CA HIS A 105 9.80 17.89 7.43
C HIS A 105 8.92 16.65 7.56
N PRO A 106 9.50 15.47 7.92
CA PRO A 106 10.94 15.18 8.05
C PRO A 106 11.64 15.23 6.69
N SER A 107 12.95 15.46 6.68
CA SER A 107 13.71 15.47 5.41
C SER A 107 13.77 14.08 4.81
N LEU A 108 13.08 13.89 3.69
CA LEU A 108 13.08 12.64 2.91
C LEU A 108 12.72 12.91 1.44
N GLN A 109 13.06 11.97 0.59
CA GLN A 109 12.77 12.03 -0.84
C GLN A 109 11.86 10.86 -1.23
N LEU A 110 10.80 11.15 -1.99
CA LEU A 110 9.81 10.20 -2.48
C LEU A 110 9.89 10.14 -4.01
N LYS A 111 10.21 8.98 -4.56
CA LYS A 111 10.10 8.70 -6.00
C LYS A 111 8.69 8.16 -6.28
N VAL A 112 8.05 8.67 -7.32
CA VAL A 112 6.68 8.35 -7.70
C VAL A 112 6.64 7.29 -8.78
N LEU A 113 5.79 6.27 -8.59
CA LEU A 113 5.44 5.26 -9.58
C LEU A 113 3.92 5.30 -9.83
N ASP A 114 3.49 5.48 -11.07
CA ASP A 114 2.08 5.26 -11.44
C ASP A 114 1.77 3.76 -11.35
N VAL A 115 0.74 3.42 -10.58
CA VAL A 115 0.30 2.05 -10.35
C VAL A 115 -1.22 1.92 -10.52
N PRO A 116 -1.75 2.25 -11.73
CA PRO A 116 -3.17 2.20 -12.02
C PRO A 116 -3.72 0.77 -11.93
N GLY A 117 -5.00 0.66 -11.57
CA GLY A 117 -5.70 -0.62 -11.47
C GLY A 117 -6.81 -0.56 -10.44
N HIS A 118 -6.49 -0.25 -9.19
CA HIS A 118 -7.47 -0.01 -8.14
C HIS A 118 -8.27 1.27 -8.45
N THR A 119 -7.57 2.39 -8.61
CA THR A 119 -8.08 3.60 -9.25
C THR A 119 -7.27 3.90 -10.52
N ALA A 120 -7.75 4.81 -11.35
CA ALA A 120 -7.15 5.12 -12.64
C ALA A 120 -5.83 5.92 -12.51
N GLY A 121 -5.71 6.73 -11.48
CA GLY A 121 -4.56 7.61 -11.25
C GLY A 121 -3.73 7.25 -10.02
N HIS A 122 -3.91 6.03 -9.47
CA HIS A 122 -3.20 5.58 -8.27
C HIS A 122 -1.68 5.65 -8.42
N VAL A 123 -0.98 6.15 -7.40
CA VAL A 123 0.50 6.17 -7.34
C VAL A 123 1.03 5.43 -6.11
N ALA A 124 2.25 4.92 -6.22
CA ALA A 124 3.04 4.45 -5.09
C ALA A 124 4.26 5.37 -4.89
N TYR A 125 4.69 5.50 -3.64
CA TYR A 125 5.86 6.30 -3.27
C TYR A 125 6.98 5.38 -2.80
N VAL A 126 8.13 5.47 -3.47
CA VAL A 126 9.33 4.68 -3.15
C VAL A 126 10.36 5.59 -2.50
N ALA A 127 10.93 5.15 -1.39
CA ALA A 127 11.97 5.86 -0.67
C ALA A 127 13.05 4.91 -0.15
N ASP A 128 14.29 5.39 -0.05
CA ASP A 128 15.31 4.77 0.79
C ASP A 128 15.40 5.58 2.07
N LEU A 129 14.84 5.03 3.14
CA LEU A 129 14.67 5.74 4.41
C LEU A 129 15.83 5.44 5.36
N PRO A 130 16.66 6.43 5.72
CA PRO A 130 17.75 6.25 6.66
C PRO A 130 17.26 5.70 8.01
N GLY A 131 17.54 4.43 8.30
CA GLY A 131 17.09 3.71 9.49
C GLY A 131 15.97 2.69 9.23
N ALA A 132 15.11 2.91 8.23
CA ALA A 132 14.07 1.95 7.83
C ALA A 132 14.43 1.17 6.54
N GLY A 133 15.39 1.68 5.72
CA GLY A 133 15.82 1.05 4.46
C GLY A 133 14.84 1.26 3.30
N PRO A 134 15.01 0.49 2.20
CA PRO A 134 14.17 0.64 1.02
C PRO A 134 12.70 0.34 1.36
N SER A 135 11.82 1.23 0.96
CA SER A 135 10.42 1.26 1.36
C SER A 135 9.52 1.65 0.20
N VAL A 136 8.32 1.10 0.13
CA VAL A 136 7.27 1.51 -0.81
C VAL A 136 5.93 1.65 -0.08
N PHE A 137 5.31 2.81 -0.23
CA PHE A 137 3.94 3.11 0.23
C PHE A 137 3.03 2.95 -0.99
N CYS A 138 2.31 1.85 -1.05
CA CYS A 138 1.59 1.43 -2.27
C CYS A 138 0.07 1.52 -2.16
N GLY A 139 -0.45 2.12 -1.09
CA GLY A 139 -1.90 2.26 -0.87
C GLY A 139 -2.62 0.95 -1.10
N ASP A 140 -3.54 0.94 -2.06
CA ASP A 140 -4.42 -0.18 -2.40
C ASP A 140 -4.01 -0.93 -3.67
N THR A 141 -2.74 -0.87 -4.07
CA THR A 141 -2.26 -1.64 -5.23
C THR A 141 -1.79 -3.02 -4.82
N LEU A 142 -0.78 -3.12 -3.94
CA LEU A 142 -0.24 -4.39 -3.44
C LEU A 142 -0.56 -4.52 -1.96
N PHE A 143 -1.17 -5.64 -1.57
CA PHE A 143 -1.40 -6.03 -0.18
C PHE A 143 -0.56 -7.25 0.20
N ALA A 144 -0.36 -7.46 1.49
CA ALA A 144 0.24 -8.68 1.97
C ALA A 144 -0.56 -9.90 1.48
N SER A 145 0.07 -10.73 0.64
CA SER A 145 -0.50 -11.90 -0.06
C SER A 145 -1.72 -11.58 -0.94
N GLY A 146 -1.87 -10.33 -1.40
CA GLY A 146 -3.03 -9.89 -2.17
C GLY A 146 -2.77 -8.68 -3.05
N CYS A 147 -3.82 -8.18 -3.68
CA CYS A 147 -3.83 -6.90 -4.40
C CYS A 147 -5.21 -6.23 -4.31
N GLY A 148 -5.27 -4.96 -4.66
CA GLY A 148 -6.51 -4.19 -4.69
C GLY A 148 -7.57 -4.72 -5.66
N ARG A 149 -8.82 -4.40 -5.38
CA ARG A 149 -9.91 -4.59 -6.35
C ARG A 149 -9.76 -3.63 -7.51
N LEU A 150 -10.29 -4.03 -8.67
CA LEU A 150 -10.29 -3.21 -9.87
C LEU A 150 -11.59 -2.40 -9.94
N PHE A 151 -11.59 -1.18 -9.42
CA PHE A 151 -12.77 -0.32 -9.50
C PHE A 151 -12.78 0.50 -10.80
N GLU A 152 -11.62 1.00 -11.23
CA GLU A 152 -11.52 1.89 -12.38
C GLU A 152 -10.57 1.36 -13.46
N GLY A 153 -9.63 0.49 -13.10
CA GLY A 153 -8.65 -0.04 -14.03
C GLY A 153 -9.00 -1.42 -14.58
N SER A 154 -8.15 -1.91 -15.46
CA SER A 154 -8.24 -3.24 -16.07
C SER A 154 -7.26 -4.23 -15.45
N PRO A 155 -7.48 -5.57 -15.64
CA PRO A 155 -6.52 -6.58 -15.23
C PRO A 155 -5.11 -6.37 -15.81
N ALA A 156 -4.99 -5.90 -17.04
CA ALA A 156 -3.72 -5.62 -17.68
C ALA A 156 -2.97 -4.46 -17.01
N GLN A 157 -3.69 -3.41 -16.60
CA GLN A 157 -3.10 -2.27 -15.90
C GLN A 157 -2.61 -2.68 -14.50
N MET A 158 -3.44 -3.36 -13.70
CA MET A 158 -3.05 -3.84 -12.37
C MET A 158 -1.87 -4.81 -12.45
N LEU A 159 -1.87 -5.74 -13.40
CA LEU A 159 -0.75 -6.66 -13.61
C LEU A 159 0.56 -5.90 -13.90
N SER A 160 0.51 -4.89 -14.79
CA SER A 160 1.66 -4.04 -15.08
C SER A 160 2.12 -3.24 -13.85
N SER A 161 1.19 -2.74 -13.05
CA SER A 161 1.48 -2.02 -11.81
C SER A 161 2.15 -2.92 -10.77
N LEU A 162 1.64 -4.14 -10.61
CA LEU A 162 2.26 -5.15 -9.74
C LEU A 162 3.64 -5.59 -10.24
N ASP A 163 3.86 -5.68 -11.55
CA ASP A 163 5.17 -5.95 -12.14
C ASP A 163 6.19 -4.85 -11.79
N LYS A 164 5.79 -3.57 -11.85
CA LYS A 164 6.64 -2.44 -11.42
C LYS A 164 7.06 -2.58 -9.95
N LEU A 165 6.10 -2.89 -9.06
CA LEU A 165 6.38 -3.07 -7.64
C LEU A 165 7.25 -4.31 -7.39
N ALA A 166 6.97 -5.43 -8.07
CA ALA A 166 7.75 -6.66 -7.96
C ALA A 166 9.19 -6.52 -8.48
N ALA A 167 9.48 -5.52 -9.32
CA ALA A 167 10.83 -5.23 -9.82
C ALA A 167 11.69 -4.48 -8.79
N LEU A 168 11.11 -3.96 -7.70
CA LEU A 168 11.86 -3.33 -6.62
C LEU A 168 12.78 -4.36 -5.91
N PRO A 169 13.84 -3.91 -5.23
CA PRO A 169 14.73 -4.79 -4.48
C PRO A 169 13.96 -5.69 -3.49
N CYS A 170 14.35 -6.95 -3.34
CA CYS A 170 13.67 -7.92 -2.46
C CYS A 170 13.55 -7.44 -1.01
N ALA A 171 14.50 -6.64 -0.53
CA ALA A 171 14.48 -6.07 0.82
C ALA A 171 13.52 -4.87 0.98
N THR A 172 12.90 -4.37 -0.10
CA THR A 172 11.97 -3.25 -0.04
C THR A 172 10.77 -3.60 0.82
N ARG A 173 10.54 -2.84 1.88
CA ARG A 173 9.39 -2.99 2.77
C ARG A 173 8.13 -2.46 2.09
N VAL A 174 7.04 -3.23 2.17
CA VAL A 174 5.76 -2.92 1.53
C VAL A 174 4.79 -2.39 2.59
N TYR A 175 4.53 -1.11 2.55
CA TYR A 175 3.60 -0.40 3.42
C TYR A 175 2.28 -0.21 2.67
N CYS A 176 1.40 -1.19 2.75
CA CYS A 176 0.04 -1.11 2.21
C CYS A 176 -0.94 -0.53 3.22
N ALA A 177 -2.12 -0.08 2.76
CA ALA A 177 -3.03 0.68 3.61
C ALA A 177 -3.96 -0.17 4.48
N HIS A 178 -4.05 -1.49 4.26
CA HIS A 178 -5.04 -2.32 4.96
C HIS A 178 -4.47 -3.62 5.55
N GLU A 179 -5.02 -4.03 6.70
CA GLU A 179 -4.74 -5.31 7.37
C GLU A 179 -5.63 -6.44 6.81
N TYR A 180 -5.53 -6.70 5.50
CA TYR A 180 -6.28 -7.77 4.83
C TYR A 180 -5.56 -9.11 4.82
N THR A 181 -4.41 -9.22 5.44
CA THR A 181 -3.45 -10.32 5.31
C THR A 181 -4.06 -11.69 5.59
N ARG A 182 -4.80 -11.84 6.70
CA ARG A 182 -5.42 -13.13 7.05
C ARG A 182 -6.40 -13.61 5.95
N SER A 183 -7.24 -12.71 5.43
CA SER A 183 -8.18 -13.02 4.34
C SER A 183 -7.45 -13.32 3.02
N ASN A 184 -6.36 -12.61 2.75
CA ASN A 184 -5.56 -12.82 1.55
C ASN A 184 -4.80 -14.15 1.60
N VAL A 185 -4.20 -14.49 2.75
CA VAL A 185 -3.50 -15.77 2.95
C VAL A 185 -4.46 -16.96 2.81
N ARG A 186 -5.66 -16.88 3.38
CA ARG A 186 -6.69 -17.93 3.16
C ARG A 186 -6.98 -18.15 1.69
N PHE A 187 -7.12 -17.09 0.92
CA PHE A 187 -7.29 -17.18 -0.53
C PHE A 187 -6.05 -17.75 -1.22
N ALA A 188 -4.87 -17.24 -0.89
CA ALA A 188 -3.61 -17.71 -1.45
C ALA A 188 -3.42 -19.23 -1.23
N ARG A 189 -3.79 -19.75 -0.04
CA ARG A 189 -3.78 -21.19 0.28
C ARG A 189 -4.76 -21.99 -0.58
N ALA A 190 -5.89 -21.42 -0.95
CA ALA A 190 -6.80 -22.08 -1.89
C ALA A 190 -6.24 -22.15 -3.32
N VAL A 191 -5.42 -21.15 -3.71
CA VAL A 191 -4.75 -21.11 -5.02
C VAL A 191 -3.51 -22.01 -5.06
N GLU A 192 -2.64 -21.94 -4.03
CA GLU A 192 -1.38 -22.70 -3.93
C GLU A 192 -1.32 -23.54 -2.63
N PRO A 193 -2.12 -24.61 -2.49
CA PRO A 193 -2.20 -25.38 -1.25
C PRO A 193 -0.87 -26.06 -0.85
N HIS A 194 0.03 -26.29 -1.81
CA HIS A 194 1.32 -26.96 -1.61
C HIS A 194 2.52 -25.99 -1.50
N ASN A 195 2.29 -24.69 -1.48
CA ASN A 195 3.35 -23.70 -1.29
C ASN A 195 3.79 -23.69 0.19
N ALA A 196 5.00 -24.18 0.46
CA ALA A 196 5.54 -24.31 1.83
C ALA A 196 5.80 -22.94 2.50
N GLU A 197 6.30 -21.96 1.72
CA GLU A 197 6.55 -20.59 2.23
C GLU A 197 5.24 -19.91 2.64
N LEU A 198 4.18 -20.13 1.84
CA LEU A 198 2.86 -19.62 2.17
C LEU A 198 2.28 -20.30 3.42
N ALA A 199 2.53 -21.59 3.64
CA ALA A 199 2.10 -22.28 4.85
C ALA A 199 2.82 -21.74 6.11
N ALA A 200 4.13 -21.50 6.00
CA ALA A 200 4.90 -20.88 7.08
C ALA A 200 4.44 -19.43 7.37
N TRP A 201 4.11 -18.68 6.32
CA TRP A 201 3.58 -17.33 6.43
C TRP A 201 2.19 -17.31 7.09
N GLU A 202 1.29 -18.22 6.72
CA GLU A 202 -0.02 -18.39 7.37
C GLU A 202 0.10 -18.55 8.88
N ALA A 203 0.96 -19.47 9.34
CA ALA A 203 1.20 -19.69 10.76
C ALA A 203 1.71 -18.43 11.48
N ARG A 204 2.60 -17.68 10.83
CA ARG A 204 3.11 -16.40 11.36
C ARG A 204 2.01 -15.33 11.43
N VAL A 205 1.19 -15.19 10.40
CA VAL A 205 0.06 -14.25 10.36
C VAL A 205 -0.91 -14.56 11.49
N ASP A 206 -1.26 -15.84 11.68
CA ASP A 206 -2.17 -16.24 12.74
C ASP A 206 -1.62 -15.92 14.14
N ALA A 207 -0.33 -16.17 14.36
CA ALA A 207 0.33 -15.83 15.62
C ALA A 207 0.33 -14.31 15.89
N LEU A 208 0.67 -13.49 14.89
CA LEU A 208 0.66 -12.03 15.00
C LEU A 208 -0.75 -11.51 15.30
N ARG A 209 -1.74 -11.96 14.51
CA ARG A 209 -3.12 -11.49 14.66
C ARG A 209 -3.82 -12.00 15.90
N ALA A 210 -3.36 -13.09 16.50
CA ALA A 210 -3.86 -13.57 17.81
C ALA A 210 -3.58 -12.60 18.94
N VAL A 211 -2.50 -11.80 18.83
CA VAL A 211 -2.10 -10.79 19.83
C VAL A 211 -2.31 -9.35 19.33
N GLY A 212 -3.06 -9.16 18.23
CA GLY A 212 -3.36 -7.84 17.70
C GLY A 212 -2.20 -7.12 16.99
N THR A 213 -1.06 -7.79 16.78
CA THR A 213 0.10 -7.20 16.12
C THR A 213 -0.14 -7.08 14.61
N PRO A 214 0.21 -5.95 13.97
CA PRO A 214 0.18 -5.79 12.52
C PRO A 214 1.01 -6.86 11.80
N THR A 215 0.52 -7.30 10.64
CA THR A 215 1.26 -8.23 9.77
C THR A 215 2.08 -7.51 8.71
N VAL A 216 1.88 -6.21 8.57
CA VAL A 216 2.58 -5.32 7.64
C VAL A 216 3.50 -4.36 8.41
N PRO A 217 4.64 -3.94 7.81
CA PRO A 217 5.03 -4.17 6.43
C PRO A 217 5.55 -5.59 6.18
N THR A 218 5.29 -6.11 4.98
CA THR A 218 5.98 -7.26 4.39
C THR A 218 7.19 -6.80 3.59
N THR A 219 7.76 -7.64 2.74
CA THR A 219 8.82 -7.25 1.79
C THR A 219 8.49 -7.73 0.39
N ILE A 220 9.02 -7.07 -0.63
CA ILE A 220 8.87 -7.51 -2.03
C ILE A 220 9.36 -8.96 -2.21
N GLY A 221 10.45 -9.34 -1.54
CA GLY A 221 10.95 -10.71 -1.55
C GLY A 221 9.89 -11.70 -1.04
N GLN A 222 9.30 -11.44 0.11
CA GLN A 222 8.24 -12.27 0.68
C GLN A 222 7.01 -12.33 -0.23
N GLU A 223 6.55 -11.19 -0.74
CA GLU A 223 5.38 -11.15 -1.63
C GLU A 223 5.58 -11.96 -2.91
N ARG A 224 6.79 -11.98 -3.47
CA ARG A 224 7.11 -12.82 -4.64
C ARG A 224 7.04 -14.31 -4.34
N GLU A 225 7.18 -14.73 -3.09
CA GLU A 225 7.11 -16.13 -2.66
C GLU A 225 5.69 -16.58 -2.31
N VAL A 226 4.85 -15.67 -1.77
CA VAL A 226 3.57 -16.06 -1.17
C VAL A 226 2.34 -15.42 -1.81
N ASN A 227 2.51 -14.36 -2.62
CA ASN A 227 1.38 -13.61 -3.17
C ASN A 227 0.95 -14.16 -4.54
N PRO A 228 -0.23 -14.77 -4.68
CA PRO A 228 -0.66 -15.38 -5.94
C PRO A 228 -0.81 -14.37 -7.08
N PHE A 229 -1.00 -13.08 -6.78
CA PHE A 229 -1.12 -12.05 -7.80
C PHE A 229 0.24 -11.66 -8.41
N LEU A 230 1.33 -11.67 -7.63
CA LEU A 230 2.69 -11.55 -8.16
C LEU A 230 3.16 -12.84 -8.84
N ARG A 231 2.54 -13.95 -8.49
CA ARG A 231 2.83 -15.31 -8.98
C ARG A 231 1.87 -15.77 -10.09
N SER A 232 1.04 -14.87 -10.61
CA SER A 232 -0.02 -15.21 -11.58
C SER A 232 0.48 -15.89 -12.88
N ARG A 233 1.80 -15.81 -13.16
CA ARG A 233 2.47 -16.50 -14.27
C ARG A 233 3.08 -17.85 -13.91
N VAL A 234 3.15 -18.18 -12.62
CA VAL A 234 3.68 -19.48 -12.15
C VAL A 234 2.73 -20.60 -12.58
N PRO A 235 3.24 -21.73 -13.12
CA PRO A 235 2.40 -22.81 -13.63
C PRO A 235 1.34 -23.29 -12.64
N ALA A 236 1.70 -23.52 -11.38
CA ALA A 236 0.77 -23.99 -10.35
C ALA A 236 -0.40 -23.01 -10.13
N VAL A 237 -0.14 -21.70 -10.13
CA VAL A 237 -1.19 -20.66 -10.02
C VAL A 237 -2.09 -20.68 -11.26
N ARG A 238 -1.49 -20.77 -12.45
CA ARG A 238 -2.27 -20.80 -13.71
C ARG A 238 -3.15 -22.06 -13.80
N GLU A 239 -2.64 -23.21 -13.38
CA GLU A 239 -3.39 -24.46 -13.32
C GLU A 239 -4.56 -24.38 -12.34
N ALA A 240 -4.34 -23.82 -11.14
CA ALA A 240 -5.38 -23.62 -10.15
C ALA A 240 -6.49 -22.68 -10.65
N VAL A 241 -6.10 -21.57 -11.28
CA VAL A 241 -7.03 -20.60 -11.88
C VAL A 241 -7.80 -21.23 -13.03
N ALA A 242 -7.15 -22.01 -13.91
CA ALA A 242 -7.80 -22.71 -15.01
C ALA A 242 -8.81 -23.76 -14.48
N ALA A 243 -8.46 -24.51 -13.47
CA ALA A 243 -9.36 -25.49 -12.84
C ALA A 243 -10.59 -24.82 -12.22
N HIS A 244 -10.40 -23.67 -11.53
CA HIS A 244 -11.50 -22.92 -10.94
C HIS A 244 -12.42 -22.27 -11.97
N ALA A 245 -11.87 -21.73 -13.06
CA ALA A 245 -12.62 -21.00 -14.09
C ALA A 245 -13.20 -21.88 -15.20
N GLY A 246 -12.96 -23.18 -15.18
CA GLY A 246 -13.38 -24.10 -16.25
C GLY A 246 -12.56 -23.95 -17.52
N GLY A 247 -11.31 -23.53 -17.41
CA GLY A 247 -10.37 -23.26 -18.49
C GLY A 247 -10.07 -21.77 -18.65
N VAL A 248 -8.79 -21.42 -18.63
CA VAL A 248 -8.33 -20.05 -18.92
C VAL A 248 -7.70 -20.07 -20.30
N ALA A 249 -8.41 -19.52 -21.27
CA ALA A 249 -7.83 -19.20 -22.56
C ALA A 249 -7.22 -17.80 -22.50
N GLY A 250 -6.01 -17.65 -23.02
CA GLY A 250 -5.48 -16.32 -23.28
C GLY A 250 -4.17 -15.97 -22.60
N ASN A 251 -3.93 -14.68 -22.56
CA ASN A 251 -2.69 -14.08 -22.08
C ASN A 251 -2.65 -13.93 -20.54
N ASP A 252 -1.53 -13.41 -20.03
CA ASP A 252 -1.30 -13.21 -18.61
C ASP A 252 -2.35 -12.29 -17.95
N ALA A 253 -2.81 -11.26 -18.65
CA ALA A 253 -3.83 -10.35 -18.14
C ALA A 253 -5.20 -11.04 -17.97
N ALA A 254 -5.55 -11.98 -18.87
CA ALA A 254 -6.78 -12.77 -18.73
C ALA A 254 -6.69 -13.73 -17.55
N ALA A 255 -5.55 -14.40 -17.35
CA ALA A 255 -5.32 -15.28 -16.19
C ALA A 255 -5.35 -14.48 -14.88
N PHE A 256 -4.71 -13.32 -14.85
CA PHE A 256 -4.75 -12.40 -13.70
C PHE A 256 -6.19 -11.94 -13.40
N GLY A 257 -6.95 -11.57 -14.43
CA GLY A 257 -8.36 -11.16 -14.27
C GLY A 257 -9.23 -12.28 -13.70
N ALA A 258 -9.01 -13.52 -14.15
CA ALA A 258 -9.72 -14.69 -13.60
C ALA A 258 -9.33 -14.95 -12.13
N LEU A 259 -8.05 -14.82 -11.77
CA LEU A 259 -7.57 -14.91 -10.39
C LEU A 259 -8.21 -13.82 -9.50
N ARG A 260 -8.29 -12.57 -9.99
CA ARG A 260 -8.92 -11.46 -9.26
C ARG A 260 -10.42 -11.71 -9.09
N GLY A 261 -11.11 -12.13 -10.14
CA GLY A 261 -12.53 -12.50 -10.10
C GLY A 261 -12.80 -13.65 -9.12
N TRP A 262 -11.89 -14.64 -9.04
CA TRP A 262 -11.98 -15.70 -8.03
C TRP A 262 -11.89 -15.13 -6.62
N LYS A 263 -10.90 -14.26 -6.34
CA LYS A 263 -10.77 -13.62 -5.03
C LYS A 263 -11.98 -12.76 -4.67
N ASP A 264 -12.59 -12.07 -5.63
CA ASP A 264 -13.74 -11.19 -5.38
C ASP A 264 -14.99 -11.97 -4.91
N ASN A 265 -15.07 -13.25 -5.29
CA ASN A 265 -16.17 -14.17 -4.93
C ASN A 265 -15.76 -15.21 -3.87
N PHE A 266 -14.52 -15.18 -3.36
CA PHE A 266 -14.03 -16.13 -2.36
C PHE A 266 -14.58 -15.80 -0.97
N ARG A 267 -15.14 -16.82 -0.29
CA ARG A 267 -15.76 -16.73 1.05
C ARG A 267 -14.98 -17.52 2.10
#